data_3c569fb053020a0a7f2a8a881364b411
#
_entry.id   3c569fb053020a0a7f2a8a881364b411
#
_cell.length_a   1.000
_cell.length_b   1.000
_cell.length_c   1.000
_cell.angle_alpha   90.00
_cell.angle_beta   90.00
_cell.angle_gamma   90.00
#
_symmetry.space_group_name_H-M   'P 1'
#
loop_
_entity.id
_entity.type
_entity.pdbx_description
1 polymer ?
#
loop_
_entity_poly.entity_id
_entity_poly.type
_entity_poly.pdbx_seq_one_letter_code
_entity_poly.pdbx_strand_id
1 'polypeptide(L)'
;MPRETRQLQDLISIGPAMLRDFELLGVRSVADLARRSPERLYRQLGRVAKQHQDICVLDAFRAAVAQARDPRLPAEQCVWWWWSSKRKRKSA
;
A
#
# COMPACT_ATOMS: atom_id res chain seq x y z
N MET A 1 18.82 16.10 1.15
CA MET A 1 17.77 15.07 1.25
C MET A 1 18.32 13.74 0.78
N PRO A 2 18.19 12.70 1.59
CA PRO A 2 18.61 11.39 1.11
C PRO A 2 17.73 10.97 -0.06
N ARG A 3 18.39 10.42 -1.09
CA ARG A 3 17.72 9.96 -2.27
C ARG A 3 17.05 8.61 -1.95
N GLU A 4 15.81 8.45 -2.36
CA GLU A 4 15.12 7.17 -2.19
C GLU A 4 15.73 6.13 -3.13
N THR A 5 16.29 5.08 -2.57
CA THR A 5 16.96 4.02 -3.35
C THR A 5 16.19 2.72 -3.38
N ARG A 6 15.15 2.58 -2.54
CA ARG A 6 14.33 1.37 -2.53
C ARG A 6 13.47 1.29 -3.79
N GLN A 7 13.26 0.09 -4.27
CA GLN A 7 12.30 -0.18 -5.34
C GLN A 7 11.02 -0.74 -4.73
N LEU A 8 9.92 -0.68 -5.46
CA LEU A 8 8.62 -1.17 -4.93
C LEU A 8 8.70 -2.61 -4.46
N GLN A 9 9.41 -3.47 -5.20
CA GLN A 9 9.56 -4.88 -4.81
C GLN A 9 10.40 -5.09 -3.57
N ASP A 10 11.15 -4.08 -3.13
CA ASP A 10 11.95 -4.16 -1.90
C ASP A 10 11.12 -3.99 -0.65
N LEU A 11 9.91 -3.45 -0.78
CA LEU A 11 9.04 -3.19 0.37
C LEU A 11 8.50 -4.51 0.93
N ILE A 12 8.39 -4.56 2.26
CA ILE A 12 7.86 -5.73 2.97
C ILE A 12 6.40 -5.95 2.58
N SER A 13 6.01 -7.20 2.36
CA SER A 13 4.64 -7.62 2.03
C SER A 13 4.14 -7.15 0.66
N ILE A 14 5.02 -6.70 -0.22
CA ILE A 14 4.67 -6.37 -1.60
C ILE A 14 4.97 -7.60 -2.46
N GLY A 15 3.92 -8.30 -2.88
CA GLY A 15 4.04 -9.45 -3.78
C GLY A 15 3.74 -9.10 -5.22
N PRO A 16 3.84 -10.09 -6.14
CA PRO A 16 3.58 -9.85 -7.56
C PRO A 16 2.20 -9.27 -7.86
N ALA A 17 1.18 -9.66 -7.10
CA ALA A 17 -0.17 -9.14 -7.30
C ALA A 17 -0.23 -7.64 -7.01
N MET A 18 0.38 -7.18 -5.92
CA MET A 18 0.42 -5.76 -5.59
C MET A 18 1.24 -4.96 -6.59
N LEU A 19 2.33 -5.53 -7.08
CA LEU A 19 3.14 -4.87 -8.11
C LEU A 19 2.32 -4.65 -9.38
N ARG A 20 1.50 -5.61 -9.77
CA ARG A 20 0.59 -5.45 -10.91
C ARG A 20 -0.47 -4.39 -10.64
N ASP A 21 -1.01 -4.35 -9.44
CA ASP A 21 -1.98 -3.32 -9.06
C ASP A 21 -1.36 -1.93 -9.14
N PHE A 22 -0.14 -1.77 -8.64
CA PHE A 22 0.57 -0.49 -8.72
C PHE A 22 0.82 -0.09 -10.17
N GLU A 23 1.17 -1.04 -11.03
CA GLU A 23 1.35 -0.77 -12.44
C GLU A 23 0.07 -0.27 -13.09
N LEU A 24 -1.07 -0.92 -12.80
CA LEU A 24 -2.38 -0.49 -13.28
C LEU A 24 -2.73 0.92 -12.79
N LEU A 25 -2.32 1.27 -11.60
CA LEU A 25 -2.63 2.55 -10.97
C LEU A 25 -1.61 3.65 -11.30
N GLY A 26 -0.58 3.32 -12.07
CA GLY A 26 0.43 4.28 -12.46
C GLY A 26 1.42 4.62 -11.35
N VAL A 27 1.53 3.79 -10.32
CA VAL A 27 2.52 3.95 -9.26
C VAL A 27 3.82 3.29 -9.71
N ARG A 28 4.87 4.09 -9.90
CA ARG A 28 6.11 3.64 -10.53
C ARG A 28 7.32 3.56 -9.59
N SER A 29 7.21 4.17 -8.42
CA SER A 29 8.36 4.25 -7.51
C SER A 29 7.89 4.35 -6.07
N VAL A 30 8.81 4.11 -5.13
CA VAL A 30 8.54 4.29 -3.71
C VAL A 30 8.23 5.76 -3.41
N ALA A 31 8.95 6.69 -4.03
CA ALA A 31 8.70 8.12 -3.86
C ALA A 31 7.30 8.50 -4.35
N ASP A 32 6.85 7.94 -5.46
CA ASP A 32 5.51 8.17 -5.97
C ASP A 32 4.45 7.59 -5.03
N LEU A 33 4.68 6.34 -4.57
CA LEU A 33 3.77 5.69 -3.63
C LEU A 33 3.61 6.51 -2.34
N ALA A 34 4.70 7.09 -1.85
CA ALA A 34 4.69 7.92 -0.63
C ALA A 34 3.75 9.13 -0.76
N ARG A 35 3.49 9.59 -1.98
CA ARG A 35 2.61 10.74 -2.23
C ARG A 35 1.16 10.35 -2.48
N ARG A 36 0.86 9.05 -2.54
CA ARG A 36 -0.49 8.57 -2.84
C ARG A 36 -1.33 8.41 -1.59
N SER A 37 -2.63 8.53 -1.77
CA SER A 37 -3.61 8.22 -0.73
C SER A 37 -4.02 6.75 -0.86
N PRO A 38 -3.88 5.93 0.20
CA PRO A 38 -4.30 4.53 0.13
C PRO A 38 -5.77 4.38 -0.24
N GLU A 39 -6.63 5.26 0.27
CA GLU A 39 -8.06 5.23 0.00
C GLU A 39 -8.36 5.51 -1.47
N ARG A 40 -7.64 6.45 -2.06
CA ARG A 40 -7.78 6.76 -3.49
C ARG A 40 -7.29 5.61 -4.35
N LEU A 41 -6.16 5.01 -3.98
CA LEU A 41 -5.63 3.84 -4.70
C LEU A 41 -6.65 2.69 -4.69
N TYR A 42 -7.24 2.45 -3.53
CA TYR A 42 -8.25 1.41 -3.37
C TYR A 42 -9.45 1.65 -4.29
N ARG A 43 -9.98 2.88 -4.31
CA ARG A 43 -11.13 3.23 -5.15
C ARG A 43 -10.78 3.15 -6.63
N GLN A 44 -9.60 3.62 -7.00
CA GLN A 44 -9.14 3.57 -8.38
C GLN A 44 -9.00 2.14 -8.88
N LEU A 45 -8.46 1.26 -8.02
CA LEU A 45 -8.30 -0.15 -8.38
C LEU A 45 -9.66 -0.79 -8.66
N GLY A 46 -10.66 -0.52 -7.82
CA GLY A 46 -12.01 -1.03 -8.04
C GLY A 46 -12.57 -0.59 -9.39
N ARG A 47 -12.34 0.66 -9.78
CA ARG A 47 -12.82 1.17 -11.06
C ARG A 47 -12.05 0.56 -12.25
N VAL A 48 -10.72 0.50 -12.15
CA VAL A 48 -9.87 -0.03 -13.22
C VAL A 48 -10.11 -1.52 -13.43
N ALA A 49 -10.22 -2.26 -12.35
CA ALA A 49 -10.46 -3.71 -12.40
C ALA A 49 -11.93 -4.05 -12.68
N LYS A 50 -12.82 -3.06 -12.61
CA LYS A 50 -14.26 -3.22 -12.83
C LYS A 50 -14.89 -4.26 -11.91
N GLN A 51 -14.37 -4.37 -10.68
CA GLN A 51 -14.91 -5.29 -9.68
C GLN A 51 -14.64 -4.75 -8.29
N HIS A 52 -15.50 -5.12 -7.36
CA HIS A 52 -15.33 -4.76 -5.96
C HIS A 52 -14.09 -5.44 -5.38
N GLN A 53 -13.24 -4.67 -4.73
CA GLN A 53 -12.04 -5.19 -4.09
C GLN A 53 -12.31 -5.47 -2.61
N ASP A 54 -11.69 -6.54 -2.09
CA ASP A 54 -11.77 -6.85 -0.67
C ASP A 54 -11.18 -5.70 0.14
N ILE A 55 -11.79 -5.37 1.29
CA ILE A 55 -11.32 -4.29 2.16
C ILE A 55 -9.88 -4.53 2.64
N CYS A 56 -9.42 -5.78 2.67
CA CYS A 56 -8.03 -6.09 3.03
C CYS A 56 -7.03 -5.50 2.03
N VAL A 57 -7.46 -5.26 0.80
CA VAL A 57 -6.61 -4.59 -0.20
C VAL A 57 -6.34 -3.16 0.23
N LEU A 58 -7.32 -2.47 0.81
CA LEU A 58 -7.12 -1.14 1.37
C LEU A 58 -6.10 -1.18 2.51
N ASP A 59 -6.19 -2.18 3.38
CA ASP A 59 -5.23 -2.34 4.47
C ASP A 59 -3.81 -2.59 3.93
N ALA A 60 -3.70 -3.36 2.85
CA ALA A 60 -2.42 -3.59 2.18
C ALA A 60 -1.86 -2.29 1.59
N PHE A 61 -2.70 -1.46 0.97
CA PHE A 61 -2.27 -0.17 0.45
C PHE A 61 -1.85 0.79 1.58
N ARG A 62 -2.56 0.76 2.71
CA ARG A 62 -2.18 1.57 3.89
C ARG A 62 -0.79 1.18 4.39
N ALA A 63 -0.53 -0.12 4.51
CA ALA A 63 0.78 -0.60 4.92
C ALA A 63 1.86 -0.19 3.92
N ALA A 64 1.60 -0.33 2.64
CA ALA A 64 2.55 0.01 1.59
C ALA A 64 2.89 1.50 1.58
N VAL A 65 1.88 2.36 1.65
CA VAL A 65 2.08 3.82 1.67
C VAL A 65 2.82 4.24 2.94
N ALA A 66 2.44 3.69 4.10
CA ALA A 66 3.11 4.00 5.35
C ALA A 66 4.59 3.63 5.29
N GLN A 67 4.90 2.46 4.74
CA GLN A 67 6.28 2.01 4.57
C GLN A 67 7.05 2.89 3.59
N ALA A 68 6.39 3.32 2.51
CA ALA A 68 7.01 4.22 1.54
C ALA A 68 7.38 5.56 2.17
N ARG A 69 6.51 6.07 3.04
CA ARG A 69 6.72 7.36 3.72
C ARG A 69 7.77 7.29 4.82
N ASP A 70 7.92 6.14 5.46
CA ASP A 70 8.82 5.99 6.60
C ASP A 70 9.72 4.77 6.41
N PRO A 71 10.99 4.98 5.99
CA PRO A 71 11.93 3.88 5.81
C PRO A 71 12.25 3.11 7.10
N ARG A 72 11.91 3.69 8.26
CA ARG A 72 12.16 3.07 9.56
C ARG A 72 10.89 2.51 10.19
N LEU A 73 9.81 2.40 9.43
CA LEU A 73 8.58 1.84 9.97
C LEU A 73 8.84 0.43 10.51
N PRO A 74 8.42 0.12 11.77
CA PRO A 74 8.62 -1.21 12.32
C PRO A 74 8.04 -2.29 11.41
N ALA A 75 8.73 -3.42 11.30
CA ALA A 75 8.34 -4.50 10.38
C ALA A 75 6.89 -4.96 10.62
N GLU A 76 6.45 -5.00 11.88
CA GLU A 76 5.08 -5.38 12.22
C GLU A 76 4.02 -4.46 11.61
N GLN A 77 4.37 -3.20 11.34
CA GLN A 77 3.47 -2.23 10.73
C GLN A 77 3.57 -2.21 9.21
N CYS A 78 4.44 -3.02 8.63
CA CYS A 78 4.59 -3.11 7.19
C CYS A 78 3.67 -4.15 6.56
N VAL A 79 2.89 -4.85 7.38
CA VAL A 79 2.04 -5.95 6.94
C VAL A 79 0.56 -5.55 7.03
N TRP A 80 -0.23 -6.01 6.06
CA TRP A 80 -1.63 -5.59 5.95
C TRP A 80 -2.48 -5.97 7.17
N TRP A 81 -2.18 -7.10 7.81
CA TRP A 81 -3.02 -7.57 8.93
C TRP A 81 -2.87 -6.70 10.18
N TRP A 82 -1.75 -5.99 10.35
CA TRP A 82 -1.63 -5.02 11.42
C TRP A 82 -2.65 -3.89 11.24
N TRP A 83 -2.78 -3.40 9.99
CA TRP A 83 -3.73 -2.34 9.64
C TRP A 83 -5.17 -2.83 9.70
N SER A 84 -5.40 -4.09 9.33
CA SER A 84 -6.71 -4.73 9.45
C SER A 84 -7.16 -4.80 10.91
N SER A 85 -6.29 -5.21 11.82
CA SER A 85 -6.58 -5.23 13.25
C SER A 85 -6.91 -3.84 13.78
N LYS A 86 -6.14 -2.84 13.37
CA LYS A 86 -6.35 -1.45 13.79
C LYS A 86 -7.69 -0.92 13.29
N ARG A 87 -8.06 -1.21 12.06
CA ARG A 87 -9.34 -0.83 11.47
C ARG A 87 -10.50 -1.46 12.24
N LYS A 88 -10.40 -2.74 12.54
CA LYS A 88 -11.42 -3.47 13.28
C LYS A 88 -11.60 -2.94 14.70
N ARG A 89 -10.51 -2.57 15.35
CA ARG A 89 -10.59 -1.96 16.68
C ARG A 89 -11.31 -0.62 16.68
N LYS A 90 -11.11 0.18 15.64
CA LYS A 90 -11.81 1.46 15.51
C LYS A 90 -13.30 1.30 15.23
N SER A 91 -13.68 0.19 14.60
CA SER A 91 -15.06 -0.08 14.22
C SER A 91 -15.89 -0.67 15.37
N ALA A 92 -15.22 -1.12 16.41
CA ALA A 92 -15.88 -1.76 17.56
C ALA A 92 -16.58 -0.75 18.46
#